data_ab95d2bf0d6e710ae12eb04785a00100
#
_entry.id   ab95d2bf0d6e710ae12eb04785a00100
#
_cell.length_a   1.000
_cell.length_b   1.000
_cell.length_c   1.000
_cell.angle_alpha   90.00
_cell.angle_beta   90.00
_cell.angle_gamma   90.00
#
_symmetry.space_group_name_H-M   'P 1'
#
loop_
_entity.id
_entity.type
_entity.pdbx_description
1 polymer ?
#
loop_
_entity_poly.entity_id
_entity_poly.type
_entity_poly.pdbx_seq_one_letter_code
_entity_poly.pdbx_strand_id
1 'polypeptide(L)'
;MKALIQRVKNASVNINQTEYSKIKQGLLILVGIHKNDTVEDIKFIIEKSINLRIFSDENDKFNYSALDIRAELLIVSQFTLHSDTSKGRRPSFFDSAQPENAEKMYDQVINEYNKTGLEIKTGEFGAKMEIDLINDGPVTIMLDSHTK
;
A
#
# COMPACT_ATOMS: atom_id res chain seq x y z
N MET A 1 5.99 -8.78 -5.44
CA MET A 1 5.04 -7.73 -5.04
C MET A 1 5.79 -6.55 -4.46
N LYS A 2 5.37 -5.34 -4.78
CA LYS A 2 5.92 -4.12 -4.18
C LYS A 2 4.84 -3.40 -3.39
N ALA A 3 5.23 -2.78 -2.27
CA ALA A 3 4.37 -1.88 -1.53
C ALA A 3 5.12 -0.61 -1.18
N LEU A 4 4.57 0.54 -1.57
CA LEU A 4 5.04 1.84 -1.10
C LEU A 4 4.17 2.26 0.08
N ILE A 5 4.79 2.37 1.24
CA ILE A 5 4.15 2.67 2.51
C ILE A 5 4.45 4.10 2.89
N GLN A 6 3.42 4.88 3.20
CA GLN A 6 3.54 6.23 3.71
C GLN A 6 2.81 6.35 5.05
N ARG A 7 3.52 6.77 6.09
CA ARG A 7 2.88 7.12 7.36
C ARG A 7 2.12 8.44 7.20
N VAL A 8 0.86 8.44 7.58
CA VAL A 8 -0.02 9.60 7.34
C VAL A 8 -0.74 10.07 8.61
N LYS A 9 -1.02 11.38 8.70
CA LYS A 9 -1.97 11.94 9.66
C LYS A 9 -3.41 11.68 9.23
N ASN A 10 -3.64 11.69 7.94
CA ASN A 10 -4.87 11.29 7.29
C ASN A 10 -4.58 11.04 5.81
N ALA A 11 -5.44 10.24 5.18
CA ALA A 11 -5.44 10.08 3.74
C ALA A 11 -6.85 9.77 3.24
N SER A 12 -7.14 10.13 1.98
CA SER A 12 -8.42 9.82 1.34
C SER A 12 -8.26 9.50 -0.13
N VAL A 13 -9.20 8.72 -0.65
CA VAL A 13 -9.37 8.45 -2.08
C VAL A 13 -10.62 9.17 -2.56
N ASN A 14 -10.49 9.97 -3.62
CA ASN A 14 -11.60 10.58 -4.31
C ASN A 14 -11.74 9.97 -5.71
N ILE A 15 -12.98 9.68 -6.10
CA ILE A 15 -13.36 9.16 -7.41
C ILE A 15 -14.48 10.04 -7.95
N ASN A 16 -14.32 10.59 -9.15
CA ASN A 16 -15.29 11.50 -9.76
C ASN A 16 -15.67 12.68 -8.83
N GLN A 17 -14.69 13.30 -8.18
CA GLN A 17 -14.85 14.42 -7.24
C GLN A 17 -15.67 14.09 -5.98
N THR A 18 -15.82 12.81 -5.66
CA THR A 18 -16.53 12.33 -4.48
C THR A 18 -15.57 11.52 -3.60
N GLU A 19 -15.58 11.78 -2.29
CA GLU A 19 -14.80 10.99 -1.32
C GLU A 19 -15.32 9.55 -1.33
N TYR A 20 -14.44 8.61 -1.74
CA TYR A 20 -14.72 7.18 -1.78
C TYR A 20 -14.39 6.49 -0.46
N SER A 21 -13.21 6.80 0.07
CA SER A 21 -12.74 6.26 1.34
C SER A 21 -11.76 7.22 2.01
N LYS A 22 -11.64 7.10 3.33
CA LYS A 22 -10.78 7.97 4.15
C LYS A 22 -10.29 7.24 5.38
N ILE A 23 -9.07 7.57 5.80
CA ILE A 23 -8.46 7.15 7.06
C ILE A 23 -7.96 8.36 7.86
N LYS A 24 -7.86 8.16 9.17
CA LYS A 24 -7.15 9.04 10.11
C LYS A 24 -5.67 8.63 10.16
N GLN A 25 -5.04 8.78 11.32
CA GLN A 25 -3.66 8.38 11.53
C GLN A 25 -3.44 6.92 11.16
N GLY A 26 -2.47 6.68 10.29
CA GLY A 26 -2.21 5.33 9.83
C GLY A 26 -1.21 5.24 8.70
N LEU A 27 -1.46 4.30 7.81
CA LEU A 27 -0.62 4.05 6.63
C LEU A 27 -1.45 4.09 5.34
N LEU A 28 -1.00 4.88 4.38
CA LEU A 28 -1.33 4.68 2.98
C LEU A 28 -0.36 3.64 2.40
N ILE A 29 -0.90 2.58 1.80
CA ILE A 29 -0.13 1.48 1.21
C ILE A 29 -0.51 1.34 -0.25
N LEU A 30 0.38 1.75 -1.15
CA LEU A 30 0.24 1.54 -2.58
C LEU A 30 0.81 0.17 -2.93
N VAL A 31 0.00 -0.72 -3.51
CA VAL A 31 0.39 -2.11 -3.80
C VAL A 31 0.51 -2.35 -5.31
N GLY A 32 1.70 -2.72 -5.76
CA GLY A 32 1.98 -3.15 -7.13
C GLY A 32 2.13 -4.67 -7.18
N ILE A 33 1.38 -5.31 -8.08
CA ILE A 33 1.39 -6.74 -8.25
C ILE A 33 2.25 -7.09 -9.48
N HIS A 34 3.26 -7.92 -9.26
CA HIS A 34 4.13 -8.45 -10.30
C HIS A 34 3.51 -9.68 -10.96
N LYS A 35 3.78 -9.92 -12.23
CA LYS A 35 3.23 -11.06 -13.00
C LYS A 35 3.53 -12.45 -12.41
N ASN A 36 4.57 -12.56 -11.58
CA ASN A 36 5.02 -13.82 -10.95
C ASN A 36 4.75 -13.86 -9.44
N ASP A 37 3.98 -12.91 -8.90
CA ASP A 37 3.67 -12.90 -7.47
C ASP A 37 2.80 -14.09 -7.06
N THR A 38 3.00 -14.52 -5.83
CA THR A 38 2.33 -15.67 -5.22
C THR A 38 1.67 -15.26 -3.89
N VAL A 39 1.00 -16.19 -3.25
CA VAL A 39 0.39 -15.98 -1.91
C VAL A 39 1.47 -15.69 -0.85
N GLU A 40 2.68 -16.23 -1.00
CA GLU A 40 3.81 -15.98 -0.11
C GLU A 40 4.26 -14.51 -0.18
N ASP A 41 4.16 -13.90 -1.36
CA ASP A 41 4.47 -12.47 -1.54
C ASP A 41 3.43 -11.59 -0.84
N ILE A 42 2.16 -11.97 -0.90
CA ILE A 42 1.08 -11.31 -0.14
C ILE A 42 1.38 -11.35 1.36
N LYS A 43 1.64 -12.54 1.90
CA LYS A 43 1.94 -12.74 3.33
C LYS A 43 3.12 -11.89 3.78
N PHE A 44 4.19 -11.89 2.98
CA PHE A 44 5.39 -11.11 3.28
C PHE A 44 5.09 -9.60 3.36
N ILE A 45 4.39 -9.05 2.36
CA ILE A 45 4.06 -7.63 2.33
C ILE A 45 3.18 -7.24 3.52
N ILE A 46 2.17 -8.05 3.83
CA ILE A 46 1.27 -7.78 4.94
C ILE A 46 2.02 -7.83 6.27
N GLU A 47 2.71 -8.94 6.55
CA GLU A 47 3.48 -9.10 7.77
C GLU A 47 4.46 -7.94 7.99
N LYS A 48 5.23 -7.59 6.95
CA LYS A 48 6.17 -6.48 7.04
C LYS A 48 5.48 -5.15 7.28
N SER A 49 4.46 -4.82 6.48
CA SER A 49 3.82 -3.50 6.55
C SER A 49 3.19 -3.19 7.91
N ILE A 50 2.50 -4.17 8.51
CA ILE A 50 1.80 -3.95 9.79
C ILE A 50 2.73 -3.99 11.01
N ASN A 51 3.92 -4.61 10.89
CA ASN A 51 4.90 -4.76 11.97
C ASN A 51 6.08 -3.76 11.87
N LEU A 52 6.19 -2.98 10.78
CA LEU A 52 7.19 -1.92 10.71
C LEU A 52 7.04 -0.96 11.88
N ARG A 53 8.11 -0.79 12.66
CA ARG A 53 8.15 0.10 13.82
C ARG A 53 8.49 1.52 13.36
N ILE A 54 7.50 2.20 12.77
CA ILE A 54 7.64 3.53 12.13
C ILE A 54 6.73 4.60 12.73
N PHE A 55 6.04 4.29 13.81
CA PHE A 55 5.34 5.29 14.62
C PHE A 55 6.19 5.66 15.83
N SER A 56 6.21 6.96 16.16
CA SER A 56 7.03 7.50 17.24
C SER A 56 6.51 7.11 18.62
N ASP A 57 7.42 6.90 19.55
CA ASP A 57 7.14 6.81 20.98
C ASP A 57 7.16 8.22 21.65
N GLU A 58 7.09 8.26 22.97
CA GLU A 58 7.07 9.48 23.77
C GLU A 58 8.39 10.27 23.68
N ASN A 59 9.46 9.64 23.17
CA ASN A 59 10.78 10.26 22.95
C ASN A 59 11.00 10.61 21.47
N ASP A 60 9.95 10.58 20.67
CA ASP A 60 9.95 10.84 19.23
C ASP A 60 10.85 9.86 18.44
N LYS A 61 11.01 8.63 18.95
CA LYS A 61 11.75 7.56 18.28
C LYS A 61 10.81 6.55 17.63
N PHE A 62 11.19 6.03 16.47
CA PHE A 62 10.50 4.93 15.79
C PHE A 62 10.46 3.70 16.69
N ASN A 63 9.30 3.37 17.23
CA ASN A 63 9.16 2.33 18.24
C ASN A 63 7.88 1.49 18.08
N TYR A 64 6.79 2.08 17.63
CA TYR A 64 5.51 1.40 17.50
C TYR A 64 5.22 1.03 16.06
N SER A 65 4.56 -0.12 15.88
CA SER A 65 4.02 -0.60 14.61
C SER A 65 2.56 -0.14 14.42
N ALA A 66 2.04 -0.39 13.22
CA ALA A 66 0.61 -0.16 12.95
C ALA A 66 -0.29 -1.00 13.86
N LEU A 67 0.13 -2.23 14.19
CA LEU A 67 -0.60 -3.10 15.14
C LEU A 67 -0.60 -2.53 16.56
N ASP A 68 0.54 -2.02 17.03
CA ASP A 68 0.67 -1.51 18.41
C ASP A 68 -0.26 -0.34 18.67
N ILE A 69 -0.41 0.56 17.71
CA ILE A 69 -1.26 1.76 17.85
C ILE A 69 -2.66 1.61 17.26
N ARG A 70 -3.00 0.43 16.72
CA ARG A 70 -4.24 0.18 15.98
C ARG A 70 -4.49 1.20 14.88
N ALA A 71 -3.47 1.42 14.04
CA ALA A 71 -3.52 2.37 12.94
C ALA A 71 -4.58 1.96 11.89
N GLU A 72 -5.15 2.95 11.22
CA GLU A 72 -6.02 2.72 10.06
C GLU A 72 -5.17 2.54 8.80
N LEU A 73 -5.56 1.61 7.91
CA LEU A 73 -4.84 1.33 6.67
C LEU A 73 -5.68 1.69 5.45
N LEU A 74 -5.11 2.45 4.52
CA LEU A 74 -5.68 2.72 3.20
C LEU A 74 -4.87 1.98 2.14
N ILE A 75 -5.45 0.94 1.56
CA ILE A 75 -4.78 0.08 0.57
C ILE A 75 -5.26 0.48 -0.83
N VAL A 76 -4.32 0.80 -1.71
CA VAL A 76 -4.64 1.23 -3.08
C VAL A 76 -3.78 0.45 -4.07
N SER A 77 -4.39 -0.10 -5.12
CA SER A 77 -3.63 -0.77 -6.17
C SER A 77 -2.85 0.25 -7.01
N GLN A 78 -1.57 -0.07 -7.33
CA GLN A 78 -0.65 0.83 -8.02
C GLN A 78 0.32 0.02 -8.91
N PHE A 79 -0.11 -0.34 -10.11
CA PHE A 79 0.72 -1.16 -11.02
C PHE A 79 1.99 -0.44 -11.48
N THR A 80 1.99 0.90 -11.49
CA THR A 80 3.15 1.70 -11.91
C THR A 80 4.37 1.55 -10.99
N LEU A 81 4.25 0.91 -9.82
CA LEU A 81 5.40 0.53 -9.00
C LEU A 81 6.35 -0.48 -9.69
N HIS A 82 5.84 -1.17 -10.73
CA HIS A 82 6.63 -2.06 -11.59
C HIS A 82 7.05 -1.41 -12.90
N SER A 83 7.11 -0.07 -12.96
CA SER A 83 7.59 0.64 -14.13
C SER A 83 9.09 0.42 -14.35
N ASP A 84 9.46 0.06 -15.58
CA ASP A 84 10.84 0.13 -16.07
C ASP A 84 11.02 1.44 -16.86
N THR A 85 11.93 2.28 -16.37
CA THR A 85 12.29 3.58 -16.96
C THR A 85 13.70 3.57 -17.54
N SER A 86 14.33 2.42 -17.67
CA SER A 86 15.72 2.29 -18.13
C SER A 86 15.92 2.70 -19.60
N LYS A 87 14.86 2.64 -20.41
CA LYS A 87 14.91 2.92 -21.84
C LYS A 87 13.86 3.95 -22.27
N GLY A 88 14.32 5.02 -22.91
CA GLY A 88 13.44 6.04 -23.50
C GLY A 88 12.70 6.88 -22.47
N ARG A 89 11.63 7.57 -22.91
CA ARG A 89 10.83 8.49 -22.08
C ARG A 89 9.49 7.92 -21.65
N ARG A 90 9.10 6.76 -22.17
CA ARG A 90 7.85 6.08 -21.80
C ARG A 90 8.18 4.92 -20.89
N PRO A 91 7.62 4.87 -19.66
CA PRO A 91 7.81 3.72 -18.78
C PRO A 91 7.17 2.47 -19.40
N SER A 92 7.84 1.33 -19.24
CA SER A 92 7.30 0.01 -19.58
C SER A 92 6.72 -0.63 -18.33
N PHE A 93 5.61 -1.33 -18.47
CA PHE A 93 4.93 -2.04 -17.37
C PHE A 93 4.89 -3.55 -17.61
N PHE A 94 5.88 -4.07 -18.37
CA PHE A 94 5.94 -5.47 -18.77
C PHE A 94 5.95 -6.45 -17.58
N ASP A 95 6.47 -6.01 -16.43
CA ASP A 95 6.58 -6.84 -15.23
C ASP A 95 5.34 -6.75 -14.31
N SER A 96 4.42 -5.85 -14.59
CA SER A 96 3.14 -5.80 -13.90
C SER A 96 2.25 -6.99 -14.29
N ALA A 97 1.47 -7.50 -13.33
CA ALA A 97 0.45 -8.50 -13.63
C ALA A 97 -0.61 -7.94 -14.58
N GLN A 98 -1.18 -8.81 -15.43
CA GLN A 98 -2.30 -8.44 -16.30
C GLN A 98 -3.53 -8.08 -15.44
N PRO A 99 -4.38 -7.13 -15.89
CA PRO A 99 -5.46 -6.57 -15.06
C PRO A 99 -6.33 -7.60 -14.35
N GLU A 100 -6.80 -8.64 -15.05
CA GLU A 100 -7.65 -9.68 -14.44
C GLU A 100 -6.94 -10.45 -13.31
N ASN A 101 -5.67 -10.77 -13.49
CA ASN A 101 -4.88 -11.49 -12.47
C ASN A 101 -4.51 -10.54 -11.32
N ALA A 102 -4.21 -9.28 -11.64
CA ALA A 102 -3.90 -8.26 -10.65
C ALA A 102 -5.11 -8.01 -9.74
N GLU A 103 -6.31 -7.89 -10.30
CA GLU A 103 -7.54 -7.68 -9.53
C GLU A 103 -7.80 -8.84 -8.55
N LYS A 104 -7.75 -10.09 -9.03
CA LYS A 104 -7.92 -11.28 -8.19
C LYS A 104 -6.89 -11.34 -7.05
N MET A 105 -5.65 -10.99 -7.34
CA MET A 105 -4.60 -10.99 -6.32
C MET A 105 -4.74 -9.80 -5.36
N TYR A 106 -5.19 -8.64 -5.85
CA TYR A 106 -5.51 -7.49 -5.00
C TYR A 106 -6.64 -7.82 -4.03
N ASP A 107 -7.69 -8.50 -4.46
CA ASP A 107 -8.76 -8.99 -3.58
C ASP A 107 -8.23 -9.92 -2.49
N GLN A 108 -7.27 -10.79 -2.83
CA GLN A 108 -6.61 -11.62 -1.83
C GLN A 108 -5.80 -10.79 -0.84
N VAL A 109 -5.08 -9.76 -1.30
CA VAL A 109 -4.36 -8.82 -0.43
C VAL A 109 -5.32 -8.17 0.56
N ILE A 110 -6.46 -7.64 0.10
CA ILE A 110 -7.47 -7.02 0.96
C ILE A 110 -8.03 -8.03 1.97
N ASN A 111 -8.36 -9.23 1.52
CA ASN A 111 -8.87 -10.30 2.40
C ASN A 111 -7.86 -10.65 3.50
N GLU A 112 -6.57 -10.71 3.18
CA GLU A 112 -5.53 -10.99 4.19
C GLU A 112 -5.33 -9.80 5.15
N TYR A 113 -5.36 -8.55 4.67
CA TYR A 113 -5.33 -7.38 5.55
C TYR A 113 -6.53 -7.34 6.51
N ASN A 114 -7.72 -7.71 6.06
CA ASN A 114 -8.92 -7.76 6.91
C ASN A 114 -8.79 -8.75 8.08
N LYS A 115 -7.94 -9.78 7.96
CA LYS A 115 -7.68 -10.73 9.05
C LYS A 115 -6.78 -10.17 10.15
N THR A 116 -6.14 -9.03 9.94
CA THR A 116 -5.22 -8.41 10.91
C THR A 116 -5.93 -7.78 12.11
N GLY A 117 -7.22 -7.52 12.01
CA GLY A 117 -8.03 -6.82 13.01
C GLY A 117 -7.86 -5.30 13.01
N LEU A 118 -7.10 -4.74 12.06
CA LEU A 118 -7.00 -3.30 11.84
C LEU A 118 -8.18 -2.81 11.01
N GLU A 119 -8.46 -1.51 11.06
CA GLU A 119 -9.44 -0.88 10.18
C GLU A 119 -8.84 -0.72 8.78
N ILE A 120 -9.45 -1.39 7.79
CA ILE A 120 -8.99 -1.39 6.40
C ILE A 120 -9.96 -0.59 5.54
N LYS A 121 -9.42 0.39 4.82
CA LYS A 121 -10.10 1.09 3.73
C LYS A 121 -9.35 0.83 2.43
N THR A 122 -10.04 0.92 1.31
CA THR A 122 -9.45 0.64 -0.01
C THR A 122 -9.75 1.74 -1.00
N GLY A 123 -8.96 1.79 -2.07
CA GLY A 123 -9.39 2.37 -3.33
C GLY A 123 -10.28 1.41 -4.13
N GLU A 124 -10.66 1.82 -5.32
CA GLU A 124 -11.39 0.99 -6.28
C GLU A 124 -10.42 0.52 -7.38
N PHE A 125 -10.31 -0.79 -7.58
CA PHE A 125 -9.41 -1.34 -8.58
C PHE A 125 -9.76 -0.86 -9.99
N GLY A 126 -8.75 -0.39 -10.73
CA GLY A 126 -8.93 0.09 -12.10
C GLY A 126 -9.58 1.47 -12.24
N ALA A 127 -10.08 2.08 -11.18
CA ALA A 127 -10.64 3.42 -11.23
C ALA A 127 -9.55 4.49 -11.35
N LYS A 128 -9.93 5.65 -11.92
CA LYS A 128 -9.12 6.86 -11.81
C LYS A 128 -9.36 7.48 -10.44
N MET A 129 -8.33 7.47 -9.61
CA MET A 129 -8.39 7.95 -8.23
C MET A 129 -7.52 9.19 -8.05
N GLU A 130 -8.00 10.12 -7.24
CA GLU A 130 -7.22 11.20 -6.65
C GLU A 130 -6.97 10.85 -5.19
N ILE A 131 -5.70 10.87 -4.77
CA ILE A 131 -5.32 10.49 -3.41
C ILE A 131 -4.77 11.72 -2.70
N ASP A 132 -5.49 12.16 -1.68
CA ASP A 132 -5.04 13.20 -0.77
C ASP A 132 -4.41 12.57 0.47
N LEU A 133 -3.28 13.09 0.91
CA LEU A 133 -2.63 12.62 2.13
C LEU A 133 -1.79 13.71 2.79
N ILE A 134 -1.62 13.60 4.09
CA ILE A 134 -0.59 14.33 4.85
C ILE A 134 0.43 13.30 5.32
N ASN A 135 1.58 13.24 4.64
CA ASN A 135 2.68 12.37 5.07
C ASN A 135 3.28 12.94 6.37
N ASP A 136 3.28 12.10 7.38
CA ASP A 136 3.72 12.47 8.73
C ASP A 136 5.17 12.07 8.95
N GLY A 137 6.05 13.07 8.90
CA GLY A 137 7.47 12.84 9.14
C GLY A 137 8.44 13.64 8.25
N PRO A 138 8.52 13.49 6.94
CA PRO A 138 7.91 12.47 6.09
C PRO A 138 8.48 11.07 6.33
N VAL A 139 7.63 10.05 6.19
CA VAL A 139 8.03 8.64 6.27
C VAL A 139 7.43 7.90 5.08
N THR A 140 8.31 7.43 4.21
CA THR A 140 7.96 6.74 2.96
C THR A 140 8.94 5.58 2.76
N ILE A 141 8.42 4.35 2.71
CA ILE A 141 9.22 3.12 2.68
C ILE A 141 8.75 2.22 1.56
N MET A 142 9.69 1.71 0.78
CA MET A 142 9.42 0.70 -0.24
C MET A 142 9.69 -0.70 0.33
N LEU A 143 8.71 -1.58 0.22
CA LEU A 143 8.89 -3.02 0.39
C LEU A 143 8.87 -3.71 -0.97
N ASP A 144 9.74 -4.70 -1.13
CA ASP A 144 9.76 -5.56 -2.31
C ASP A 144 9.92 -7.02 -1.88
N SER A 145 8.94 -7.86 -2.16
CA SER A 145 8.95 -9.26 -1.78
C SER A 145 9.99 -10.09 -2.53
N HIS A 146 10.49 -9.59 -3.66
CA HIS A 146 11.52 -10.26 -4.46
C HIS A 146 12.96 -9.94 -4.01
N THR A 147 13.12 -8.99 -3.08
CA THR A 147 14.43 -8.60 -2.51
C THR A 147 14.51 -8.85 -1.00
N LYS A 148 13.97 -9.99 -0.57
CA LYS A 148 13.91 -10.41 0.85
C LYS A 148 15.27 -10.47 1.52
#